data_ec83e00a4f532b921066bfa7508a5f77
#
_entry.id   ec83e00a4f532b921066bfa7508a5f77
#
_cell.length_a   1.000
_cell.length_b   1.000
_cell.length_c   1.000
_cell.angle_alpha   90.00
_cell.angle_beta   90.00
_cell.angle_gamma   90.00
#
_symmetry.space_group_name_H-M   'P 1'
#
loop_
_entity.id
_entity.type
_entity.pdbx_description
1 polymer ?
#
loop_
_entity_poly.entity_id
_entity_poly.type
_entity_poly.pdbx_seq_one_letter_code
_entity_poly.pdbx_strand_id
1 'polypeptide(L)' 'MVEVDLHGYTYDEVKDKLPNLLILHYNMGNTPIRVITGNSEKMKEVVKECIEEYGFTTEIDWLGGNHGSIIVQ' A
#
# COMPACT_ATOMS: atom_id res chain seq x y z
N MET A 1 -0.72 13.89 -1.49
CA MET A 1 -0.50 12.51 -1.01
C MET A 1 0.02 11.67 -2.15
N VAL A 2 1.11 10.93 -1.90
CA VAL A 2 1.67 10.02 -2.90
C VAL A 2 0.77 8.79 -3.03
N GLU A 3 0.57 8.34 -4.26
CA GLU A 3 -0.23 7.14 -4.53
C GLU A 3 0.64 6.09 -5.21
N VAL A 4 0.50 4.85 -4.76
CA VAL A 4 1.13 3.68 -5.37
C VAL A 4 0.01 2.79 -5.89
N ASP A 5 -0.15 2.72 -7.20
CA ASP A 5 -1.21 1.93 -7.84
C ASP A 5 -0.69 0.54 -8.16
N LEU A 6 -1.29 -0.47 -7.54
CA LEU A 6 -0.92 -1.87 -7.74
C LEU A 6 -1.82 -2.58 -8.75
N HIS A 7 -2.62 -1.82 -9.48
CA HIS A 7 -3.48 -2.40 -10.51
C HIS A 7 -2.66 -3.17 -11.53
N GLY A 8 -3.05 -4.41 -11.77
CA GLY A 8 -2.32 -5.27 -12.72
C GLY A 8 -1.10 -6.00 -12.15
N TYR A 9 -0.72 -5.72 -10.91
CA TYR A 9 0.39 -6.43 -10.27
C TYR A 9 -0.07 -7.81 -9.78
N THR A 10 0.78 -8.81 -9.92
CA THR A 10 0.57 -10.09 -9.27
C THR A 10 0.94 -9.99 -7.79
N TYR A 11 0.51 -10.97 -6.99
CA TYR A 11 0.84 -10.97 -5.56
C TYR A 11 2.36 -11.06 -5.36
N ASP A 12 3.05 -11.84 -6.17
CA ASP A 12 4.51 -11.96 -6.07
C ASP A 12 5.21 -10.66 -6.43
N GLU A 13 4.69 -9.94 -7.43
CA GLU A 13 5.23 -8.63 -7.79
C GLU A 13 5.05 -7.62 -6.67
N VAL A 14 3.91 -7.66 -5.99
CA VAL A 14 3.66 -6.79 -4.84
C VAL A 14 4.66 -7.07 -3.73
N LYS A 15 4.86 -8.33 -3.39
CA LYS A 15 5.80 -8.72 -2.34
C LYS A 15 7.24 -8.32 -2.67
N ASP A 16 7.59 -8.31 -3.95
CA ASP A 16 8.93 -7.96 -4.40
C ASP A 16 9.13 -6.43 -4.47
N LYS A 17 8.16 -5.72 -5.00
CA LYS A 17 8.32 -4.29 -5.33
C LYS A 17 7.80 -3.33 -4.28
N LEU A 18 6.72 -3.68 -3.59
CA LEU A 18 6.08 -2.77 -2.64
C LEU A 18 7.00 -2.32 -1.51
N PRO A 19 7.78 -3.20 -0.86
CA PRO A 19 8.67 -2.76 0.21
C PRO A 19 9.65 -1.69 -0.24
N ASN A 20 10.24 -1.84 -1.42
CA ASN A 20 11.19 -0.87 -1.95
C ASN A 20 10.53 0.48 -2.22
N LEU A 21 9.31 0.47 -2.74
CA LEU A 21 8.54 1.70 -2.99
C LEU A 21 8.18 2.41 -1.69
N LEU A 22 7.78 1.66 -0.67
CA LEU A 22 7.44 2.23 0.63
C LEU A 22 8.65 2.86 1.29
N ILE A 23 9.78 2.17 1.29
CA ILE A 23 11.02 2.68 1.87
C ILE A 23 11.48 3.93 1.14
N LEU A 24 11.44 3.90 -0.19
CA LEU A 24 11.81 5.05 -1.01
C LEU A 24 10.99 6.28 -0.65
N HIS A 25 9.67 6.16 -0.64
CA HIS A 25 8.79 7.29 -0.35
C HIS A 25 8.90 7.75 1.10
N TYR A 26 9.07 6.83 2.04
CA TYR A 26 9.30 7.17 3.43
C TYR A 26 10.57 8.02 3.60
N ASN A 27 11.67 7.59 2.96
CA ASN A 27 12.94 8.31 3.04
C ASN A 27 12.89 9.69 2.37
N MET A 28 12.01 9.86 1.39
CA MET A 28 11.79 11.14 0.72
C MET A 28 10.83 12.06 1.49
N GLY A 29 10.30 11.60 2.62
CA GLY A 29 9.32 12.37 3.39
C GLY A 29 7.93 12.42 2.77
N ASN A 30 7.60 11.48 1.91
CA ASN A 30 6.32 11.47 1.18
C ASN A 30 5.20 10.70 1.87
N THR A 31 5.26 10.57 3.18
CA THR A 31 4.18 9.95 3.95
C THR A 31 3.11 10.98 4.30
N PRO A 32 1.84 10.60 4.44
CA PRO A 32 1.29 9.25 4.21
C PRO A 32 1.24 8.86 2.73
N ILE A 33 1.22 7.55 2.49
CA ILE A 33 1.18 6.99 1.15
C ILE A 33 -0.14 6.25 0.96
N ARG A 34 -0.85 6.52 -0.14
CA ARG A 34 -2.04 5.77 -0.49
C ARG A 34 -1.65 4.62 -1.41
N VAL A 35 -1.89 3.39 -0.98
CA VAL A 35 -1.66 2.20 -1.79
C VAL A 35 -2.99 1.73 -2.37
N ILE A 36 -3.10 1.76 -3.68
CA ILE A 36 -4.34 1.40 -4.37
C ILE A 36 -4.29 -0.08 -4.69
N THR A 37 -5.19 -0.85 -4.05
CA THR A 37 -5.24 -2.31 -4.17
C THR A 37 -6.35 -2.79 -5.09
N GLY A 38 -7.31 -1.92 -5.43
CA GLY A 38 -8.54 -2.32 -6.06
C GLY A 38 -9.46 -3.01 -5.06
N ASN A 39 -10.50 -3.69 -5.56
CA ASN A 39 -11.52 -4.31 -4.70
C ASN A 39 -11.18 -5.73 -4.29
N SER A 40 -9.97 -6.21 -4.56
CA SER A 40 -9.55 -7.56 -4.22
C SER A 40 -9.23 -7.68 -2.73
N GLU A 41 -10.00 -8.49 -2.03
CA GLU A 41 -9.72 -8.77 -0.61
C GLU A 41 -8.37 -9.46 -0.45
N LYS A 42 -8.03 -10.36 -1.37
CA LYS A 42 -6.74 -11.05 -1.33
C LYS A 42 -5.58 -10.09 -1.49
N MET A 43 -5.69 -9.14 -2.42
CA MET A 43 -4.65 -8.14 -2.61
C MET A 43 -4.50 -7.26 -1.37
N LYS A 44 -5.61 -6.87 -0.75
CA LYS A 44 -5.57 -6.08 0.49
C LYS A 44 -4.84 -6.84 1.60
N GLU A 45 -5.09 -8.12 1.76
CA GLU A 45 -4.40 -8.95 2.75
C GLU A 45 -2.90 -9.02 2.47
N VAL A 46 -2.52 -9.26 1.23
CA VAL A 46 -1.12 -9.35 0.82
C VAL A 46 -0.40 -8.03 1.09
N VAL A 47 -1.01 -6.92 0.71
CA VAL A 47 -0.45 -5.59 0.91
C VAL A 47 -0.32 -5.27 2.39
N LYS A 48 -1.36 -5.55 3.18
CA LYS A 48 -1.34 -5.28 4.62
C LYS A 48 -0.25 -6.08 5.32
N GLU A 49 -0.13 -7.36 5.02
CA GLU A 49 0.93 -8.20 5.60
C GLU A 49 2.31 -7.66 5.24
N CYS A 50 2.50 -7.27 4.00
CA CYS A 50 3.76 -6.72 3.52
C CYS A 50 4.13 -5.43 4.26
N ILE A 51 3.17 -4.53 4.42
CA ILE A 51 3.37 -3.24 5.08
C ILE A 51 3.73 -3.46 6.56
N GLU A 52 2.99 -4.31 7.24
CA GLU A 52 3.22 -4.60 8.67
C GLU A 52 4.55 -5.30 8.90
N GLU A 53 4.96 -6.18 8.00
CA GLU A 53 6.24 -6.88 8.07
C GLU A 53 7.43 -5.92 8.09
N TYR A 54 7.31 -4.79 7.39
CA TYR A 54 8.38 -3.80 7.33
C TYR A 54 8.22 -2.68 8.37
N GLY A 55 7.30 -2.84 9.31
CA GLY A 55 7.17 -1.95 10.45
C GLY A 55 6.36 -0.68 10.20
N PHE A 56 5.69 -0.58 9.09
CA PHE A 56 4.79 0.54 8.81
C PHE A 56 3.42 0.28 9.43
N THR A 57 2.69 1.37 9.69
CA THR A 57 1.31 1.28 10.16
C THR A 57 0.34 1.57 9.03
N THR A 58 -0.85 0.99 9.10
CA THR A 58 -1.86 1.16 8.06
C THR A 58 -3.14 1.75 8.62
N GLU A 59 -3.84 2.51 7.79
CA GLU A 59 -5.20 2.98 8.06
C GLU A 59 -6.09 2.71 6.87
N ILE A 60 -7.36 2.47 7.12
CA ILE A 60 -8.35 2.32 6.06
C ILE A 60 -8.72 3.71 5.57
N ASP A 61 -8.78 3.88 4.24
CA ASP A 61 -9.14 5.17 3.62
C ASP A 61 -10.65 5.35 3.60
N TRP A 62 -11.20 5.73 4.77
CA TRP A 62 -12.64 5.96 4.88
C TRP A 62 -13.10 7.23 4.19
N LEU A 63 -12.25 8.28 4.22
CA LEU A 63 -12.64 9.61 3.73
C LEU A 63 -12.72 9.68 2.22
N GLY A 64 -11.95 8.87 1.53
CA GLY A 64 -11.98 8.82 0.09
C GLY A 64 -13.18 8.06 -0.49
N GLY A 65 -13.96 7.41 0.35
CA GLY A 65 -15.03 6.53 -0.10
C GLY A 65 -14.53 5.40 -0.99
N ASN A 66 -13.24 5.19 -0.97
CA ASN A 66 -12.57 4.25 -1.85
C ASN A 66 -12.14 3.02 -1.07
N HIS A 67 -12.94 1.97 -1.19
CA HIS A 67 -12.66 0.70 -0.51
C HIS A 67 -11.48 -0.07 -1.13
N GLY A 68 -10.92 0.47 -2.20
CA GLY A 68 -9.81 -0.15 -2.91
C GLY A 68 -8.44 0.40 -2.54
N SER A 69 -8.28 1.09 -1.41
CA SER A 69 -6.98 1.64 -1.02
C SER A 69 -6.69 1.49 0.48
N ILE A 70 -5.41 1.54 0.82
CA ILE A 70 -4.91 1.48 2.19
C ILE A 70 -3.95 2.65 2.37
N ILE A 71 -4.07 3.37 3.47
CA ILE A 71 -3.16 4.47 3.81
C ILE A 71 -2.03 3.92 4.66
N VAL A 72 -0.80 4.23 4.26
CA VAL A 72 0.42 3.82 4.98
C VAL A 72 1.04 5.05 5.63
N GLN A 73 1.34 4.97 6.89
CA GLN A 73 1.95 6.05 7.64
C GLN A 73 3.33 5.70 8.16
#